data_167926bf7e289569e40fc22c2c3ae103
#
_entry.id   167926bf7e289569e40fc22c2c3ae103
#
_cell.length_a   1.000
_cell.length_b   1.000
_cell.length_c   1.000
_cell.angle_alpha   90.00
_cell.angle_beta   90.00
_cell.angle_gamma   90.00
#
_symmetry.space_group_name_H-M   'P 1'
#
loop_
_entity.id
_entity.type
_entity.pdbx_description
1 polymer ?
#
loop_
_entity_poly.entity_id
_entity_poly.type
_entity_poly.pdbx_seq_one_letter_code
_entity_poly.pdbx_strand_id
1 'polypeptide(L)'
;MKAGPGSAGLVLVDGVHHLNEEAAVFEAMLTGWSHQQGSRMIARATIASRERLVRRFSAYAESYPWGWSPGDVENFTVSLTSGKDRLSTGTIRGYHLTLRLFCDYLTDSRYEWAKQCADRFDQVPSQVCHEWNTVAHLNEYEGRPQRRPLTYTELECLFDYLDDRVEVIVAAGRKGSLGALRDAMMLKTVYAFGLRRNELARLDVADLRPNPHVAAYGTYGSIHVRFGKAVRGGLPRRRTVLAVPELDWIVAGLAQWVQEARPLFEAADHPALWVTERLSRVTARHIDQRFAQIRAEIGLDEHLSLHCLRHSYVTHLIEFGYPERFVQDQAGHAFASTTAIYTSVSNDFKNQALKAALTRVYGDKEKP
;
A
#
# COMPACT_ATOMS: atom_id res chain seq x y z
N MET A 1 -20.13 -34.45 10.06
CA MET A 1 -18.95 -33.56 9.88
C MET A 1 -19.06 -32.40 10.88
N LYS A 2 -17.97 -31.99 11.57
CA LYS A 2 -18.04 -30.80 12.42
C LYS A 2 -18.19 -29.56 11.50
N ALA A 3 -19.16 -28.70 11.82
CA ALA A 3 -19.38 -27.46 11.08
C ALA A 3 -18.11 -26.59 11.07
N GLY A 4 -17.69 -26.11 9.90
CA GLY A 4 -16.53 -25.24 9.78
C GLY A 4 -16.82 -23.80 10.24
N PRO A 5 -15.80 -23.02 10.60
CA PRO A 5 -16.00 -21.61 10.93
C PRO A 5 -16.64 -20.89 9.73
N GLY A 6 -17.77 -20.24 9.96
CA GLY A 6 -18.55 -19.57 8.91
C GLY A 6 -19.72 -20.40 8.36
N SER A 7 -19.96 -21.62 8.85
CA SER A 7 -21.18 -22.37 8.51
C SER A 7 -22.43 -21.67 9.00
N ALA A 8 -23.51 -21.75 8.22
CA ALA A 8 -24.79 -21.13 8.52
C ALA A 8 -25.32 -21.51 9.91
N GLY A 9 -25.27 -22.78 10.26
CA GLY A 9 -25.73 -23.29 11.57
C GLY A 9 -24.91 -22.81 12.78
N LEU A 10 -23.72 -22.16 12.58
CA LEU A 10 -22.94 -21.55 13.66
C LEU A 10 -23.20 -20.03 13.79
N VAL A 11 -23.77 -19.42 12.79
CA VAL A 11 -23.94 -17.95 12.72
C VAL A 11 -25.40 -17.55 12.80
N LEU A 12 -26.31 -18.35 12.25
CA LEU A 12 -27.75 -18.15 12.40
C LEU A 12 -28.22 -18.79 13.71
N VAL A 13 -28.95 -18.00 14.49
CA VAL A 13 -29.59 -18.50 15.72
C VAL A 13 -30.99 -18.99 15.37
N ASP A 14 -31.25 -20.28 15.59
CA ASP A 14 -32.56 -20.87 15.36
C ASP A 14 -33.62 -20.26 16.31
N GLY A 15 -34.81 -20.03 15.78
CA GLY A 15 -35.98 -19.58 16.58
C GLY A 15 -36.01 -18.07 16.85
N VAL A 16 -35.09 -17.25 16.28
CA VAL A 16 -35.17 -15.80 16.35
C VAL A 16 -35.91 -15.26 15.12
N HIS A 17 -37.09 -14.65 15.35
CA HIS A 17 -37.79 -13.93 14.30
C HIS A 17 -37.23 -12.52 14.15
N HIS A 18 -36.62 -12.23 13.00
CA HIS A 18 -36.13 -10.90 12.66
C HIS A 18 -37.22 -10.08 11.96
N LEU A 19 -37.29 -8.76 12.23
CA LEU A 19 -38.18 -7.85 11.52
C LEU A 19 -37.91 -7.79 10.00
N ASN A 20 -36.63 -8.03 9.63
CA ASN A 20 -36.19 -8.19 8.25
C ASN A 20 -35.28 -9.42 8.18
N GLU A 21 -35.88 -10.55 7.82
CA GLU A 21 -35.17 -11.84 7.80
C GLU A 21 -34.09 -11.89 6.72
N GLU A 22 -34.38 -11.32 5.55
CA GLU A 22 -33.41 -11.26 4.44
C GLU A 22 -32.13 -10.50 4.82
N ALA A 23 -32.29 -9.32 5.43
CA ALA A 23 -31.17 -8.52 5.90
C ALA A 23 -30.37 -9.26 6.99
N ALA A 24 -31.06 -9.94 7.91
CA ALA A 24 -30.41 -10.68 8.98
C ALA A 24 -29.58 -11.86 8.44
N VAL A 25 -30.13 -12.62 7.48
CA VAL A 25 -29.41 -13.70 6.81
C VAL A 25 -28.21 -13.19 6.04
N PHE A 26 -28.34 -12.08 5.32
CA PHE A 26 -27.22 -11.45 4.61
C PHE A 26 -26.09 -11.01 5.57
N GLU A 27 -26.43 -10.39 6.69
CA GLU A 27 -25.44 -10.04 7.70
C GLU A 27 -24.76 -11.26 8.32
N ALA A 28 -25.51 -12.33 8.54
CA ALA A 28 -24.98 -13.61 9.00
C ALA A 28 -24.01 -14.23 7.97
N MET A 29 -24.32 -14.16 6.67
CA MET A 29 -23.41 -14.60 5.60
C MET A 29 -22.09 -13.83 5.63
N LEU A 30 -22.12 -12.50 5.78
CA LEU A 30 -20.93 -11.67 5.87
C LEU A 30 -20.11 -11.97 7.12
N THR A 31 -20.78 -12.16 8.25
CA THR A 31 -20.12 -12.55 9.51
C THR A 31 -19.44 -13.92 9.37
N GLY A 32 -20.15 -14.91 8.81
CA GLY A 32 -19.60 -16.23 8.54
C GLY A 32 -18.40 -16.19 7.59
N TRP A 33 -18.48 -15.37 6.53
CA TRP A 33 -17.37 -15.18 5.60
C TRP A 33 -16.17 -14.48 6.27
N SER A 34 -16.44 -13.54 7.17
CA SER A 34 -15.38 -12.91 7.99
C SER A 34 -14.66 -13.95 8.83
N HIS A 35 -15.37 -14.84 9.51
CA HIS A 35 -14.79 -15.94 10.28
C HIS A 35 -13.95 -16.90 9.42
N GLN A 36 -14.48 -17.30 8.25
CA GLN A 36 -13.77 -18.15 7.31
C GLN A 36 -12.47 -17.48 6.80
N GLN A 37 -12.51 -16.19 6.50
CA GLN A 37 -11.32 -15.45 6.10
C GLN A 37 -10.33 -15.29 7.27
N GLY A 38 -10.84 -15.05 8.48
CA GLY A 38 -10.04 -14.93 9.70
C GLY A 38 -9.28 -16.22 10.02
N SER A 39 -9.90 -17.38 9.85
CA SER A 39 -9.25 -18.69 10.04
C SER A 39 -8.09 -18.92 9.05
N ARG A 40 -8.11 -18.24 7.90
CA ARG A 40 -7.03 -18.24 6.90
C ARG A 40 -6.00 -17.13 7.13
N MET A 41 -6.02 -16.49 8.30
CA MET A 41 -5.08 -15.42 8.68
C MET A 41 -5.09 -14.21 7.74
N ILE A 42 -6.23 -13.93 7.07
CA ILE A 42 -6.37 -12.76 6.22
C ILE A 42 -6.46 -11.50 7.11
N ALA A 43 -5.74 -10.44 6.72
CA ALA A 43 -5.70 -9.21 7.50
C ALA A 43 -7.10 -8.57 7.65
N ARG A 44 -7.46 -8.13 8.85
CA ARG A 44 -8.76 -7.51 9.16
C ARG A 44 -9.15 -6.38 8.21
N ALA A 45 -8.19 -5.54 7.82
CA ALA A 45 -8.44 -4.46 6.86
C ALA A 45 -8.86 -4.98 5.47
N THR A 46 -8.31 -6.13 5.04
CA THR A 46 -8.70 -6.80 3.79
C THR A 46 -10.10 -7.37 3.89
N ILE A 47 -10.43 -8.04 5.01
CA ILE A 47 -11.77 -8.58 5.28
C ILE A 47 -12.80 -7.45 5.24
N ALA A 48 -12.59 -6.39 6.01
CA ALA A 48 -13.50 -5.23 6.04
C ALA A 48 -13.65 -4.53 4.68
N SER A 49 -12.60 -4.51 3.86
CA SER A 49 -12.68 -3.95 2.49
C SER A 49 -13.53 -4.83 1.58
N ARG A 50 -13.42 -6.15 1.68
CA ARG A 50 -14.22 -7.11 0.93
C ARG A 50 -15.69 -7.06 1.32
N GLU A 51 -15.99 -7.03 2.61
CA GLU A 51 -17.36 -6.89 3.12
C GLU A 51 -18.03 -5.61 2.61
N ARG A 52 -17.32 -4.47 2.68
CA ARG A 52 -17.84 -3.21 2.13
C ARG A 52 -18.16 -3.29 0.65
N LEU A 53 -17.33 -3.99 -0.13
CA LEU A 53 -17.61 -4.18 -1.55
C LEU A 53 -18.84 -5.04 -1.78
N VAL A 54 -18.99 -6.13 -1.04
CA VAL A 54 -20.17 -7.02 -1.15
C VAL A 54 -21.46 -6.27 -0.79
N ARG A 55 -21.43 -5.46 0.29
CA ARG A 55 -22.56 -4.58 0.64
C ARG A 55 -22.87 -3.55 -0.46
N ARG A 56 -21.83 -2.94 -1.04
CA ARG A 56 -21.98 -1.99 -2.14
C ARG A 56 -22.60 -2.64 -3.37
N PHE A 57 -22.21 -3.86 -3.68
CA PHE A 57 -22.77 -4.62 -4.81
C PHE A 57 -24.23 -5.00 -4.55
N SER A 58 -24.56 -5.51 -3.35
CA SER A 58 -25.93 -5.82 -2.97
C SER A 58 -26.86 -4.60 -3.02
N ALA A 59 -26.38 -3.44 -2.54
CA ALA A 59 -27.12 -2.18 -2.63
C ALA A 59 -27.29 -1.70 -4.10
N TYR A 60 -26.33 -1.95 -4.98
CA TYR A 60 -26.43 -1.63 -6.40
C TYR A 60 -27.42 -2.55 -7.13
N ALA A 61 -27.37 -3.85 -6.86
CA ALA A 61 -28.26 -4.85 -7.45
C ALA A 61 -29.68 -4.78 -6.85
N GLU A 62 -29.88 -4.01 -5.80
CA GLU A 62 -31.14 -3.92 -5.03
C GLU A 62 -31.69 -5.31 -4.63
N SER A 63 -30.79 -6.27 -4.44
CA SER A 63 -31.11 -7.65 -4.12
C SER A 63 -30.07 -8.28 -3.22
N TYR A 64 -30.45 -9.40 -2.60
CA TYR A 64 -29.57 -10.23 -1.76
C TYR A 64 -28.89 -11.35 -2.58
N PRO A 65 -27.86 -12.02 -2.04
CA PRO A 65 -27.03 -12.96 -2.80
C PRO A 65 -27.78 -14.11 -3.48
N TRP A 66 -28.92 -14.50 -2.99
CA TRP A 66 -29.76 -15.54 -3.59
C TRP A 66 -30.55 -15.07 -4.82
N GLY A 67 -30.69 -13.75 -4.99
CA GLY A 67 -31.33 -13.13 -6.16
C GLY A 67 -30.34 -12.54 -7.18
N TRP A 68 -29.03 -12.60 -6.92
CA TRP A 68 -28.04 -12.04 -7.86
C TRP A 68 -27.96 -12.81 -9.16
N SER A 69 -27.71 -12.08 -10.24
CA SER A 69 -27.53 -12.61 -11.59
C SER A 69 -26.18 -12.17 -12.19
N PRO A 70 -25.69 -12.90 -13.20
CA PRO A 70 -24.51 -12.43 -13.98
C PRO A 70 -24.69 -11.04 -14.58
N GLY A 71 -25.92 -10.68 -15.00
CA GLY A 71 -26.25 -9.35 -15.52
C GLY A 71 -26.01 -8.23 -14.51
N ASP A 72 -26.20 -8.49 -13.21
CA ASP A 72 -25.92 -7.50 -12.16
C ASP A 72 -24.43 -7.20 -12.09
N VAL A 73 -23.55 -8.19 -12.28
CA VAL A 73 -22.09 -8.02 -12.34
C VAL A 73 -21.69 -7.18 -13.56
N GLU A 74 -22.31 -7.44 -14.72
CA GLU A 74 -22.06 -6.66 -15.95
C GLU A 74 -22.50 -5.21 -15.78
N ASN A 75 -23.72 -4.97 -15.31
CA ASN A 75 -24.25 -3.63 -15.10
C ASN A 75 -23.43 -2.87 -14.05
N PHE A 76 -23.07 -3.51 -12.95
CA PHE A 76 -22.20 -2.93 -11.93
C PHE A 76 -20.85 -2.53 -12.53
N THR A 77 -20.25 -3.40 -13.35
CA THR A 77 -18.98 -3.14 -14.03
C THR A 77 -19.09 -1.93 -14.94
N VAL A 78 -20.14 -1.84 -15.76
CA VAL A 78 -20.38 -0.69 -16.62
C VAL A 78 -20.51 0.59 -15.81
N SER A 79 -21.23 0.56 -14.67
CA SER A 79 -21.37 1.73 -13.81
C SER A 79 -20.04 2.23 -13.21
N LEU A 80 -19.08 1.33 -12.99
CA LEU A 80 -17.75 1.65 -12.46
C LEU A 80 -16.76 2.13 -13.54
N THR A 81 -17.02 1.83 -14.82
CA THR A 81 -16.18 2.25 -15.95
C THR A 81 -16.62 3.54 -16.59
N SER A 82 -17.82 4.01 -16.27
CA SER A 82 -18.45 5.20 -16.88
C SER A 82 -18.25 6.44 -15.98
N GLY A 83 -18.14 7.62 -16.60
CA GLY A 83 -18.10 8.91 -15.89
C GLY A 83 -16.72 9.39 -15.47
N LYS A 84 -16.70 10.50 -14.69
CA LYS A 84 -15.46 11.17 -14.25
C LYS A 84 -14.65 10.32 -13.23
N ASP A 85 -15.33 9.52 -12.43
CA ASP A 85 -14.73 8.71 -11.35
C ASP A 85 -14.50 7.25 -11.76
N ARG A 86 -14.26 7.02 -13.05
CA ARG A 86 -14.01 5.66 -13.58
C ARG A 86 -12.88 4.96 -12.85
N LEU A 87 -13.12 3.72 -12.45
CA LEU A 87 -12.12 2.90 -11.79
C LEU A 87 -11.14 2.28 -12.80
N SER A 88 -9.91 2.03 -12.33
CA SER A 88 -8.93 1.31 -13.15
C SER A 88 -9.32 -0.15 -13.34
N THR A 89 -8.91 -0.73 -14.48
CA THR A 89 -9.09 -2.16 -14.81
C THR A 89 -8.61 -3.08 -13.69
N GLY A 90 -7.46 -2.76 -13.06
CA GLY A 90 -6.94 -3.51 -11.91
C GLY A 90 -7.84 -3.46 -10.68
N THR A 91 -8.49 -2.31 -10.41
CA THR A 91 -9.46 -2.17 -9.31
C THR A 91 -10.72 -3.00 -9.59
N ILE A 92 -11.24 -2.93 -10.80
CA ILE A 92 -12.43 -3.70 -11.22
C ILE A 92 -12.15 -5.20 -11.13
N ARG A 93 -10.98 -5.65 -11.60
CA ARG A 93 -10.54 -7.05 -11.45
C ARG A 93 -10.50 -7.48 -9.98
N GLY A 94 -10.03 -6.61 -9.09
CA GLY A 94 -10.05 -6.85 -7.63
C GLY A 94 -11.48 -6.96 -7.09
N TYR A 95 -12.43 -6.22 -7.63
CA TYR A 95 -13.84 -6.30 -7.27
C TYR A 95 -14.46 -7.61 -7.73
N HIS A 96 -14.25 -7.99 -8.99
CA HIS A 96 -14.71 -9.29 -9.52
C HIS A 96 -14.15 -10.47 -8.71
N LEU A 97 -12.85 -10.44 -8.39
CA LEU A 97 -12.25 -11.47 -7.54
C LEU A 97 -12.92 -11.55 -6.16
N THR A 98 -13.25 -10.40 -5.58
CA THR A 98 -13.90 -10.36 -4.26
C THR A 98 -15.31 -10.93 -4.30
N LEU A 99 -16.11 -10.56 -5.31
CA LEU A 99 -17.46 -11.10 -5.52
C LEU A 99 -17.40 -12.60 -5.79
N ARG A 100 -16.50 -13.05 -6.67
CA ARG A 100 -16.28 -14.48 -6.95
C ARG A 100 -15.98 -15.27 -5.68
N LEU A 101 -15.06 -14.79 -4.85
CA LEU A 101 -14.71 -15.46 -3.59
C LEU A 101 -15.87 -15.51 -2.60
N PHE A 102 -16.75 -14.52 -2.61
CA PHE A 102 -17.94 -14.54 -1.77
C PHE A 102 -18.98 -15.52 -2.29
N CYS A 103 -19.25 -15.52 -3.60
CA CYS A 103 -20.16 -16.51 -4.20
C CYS A 103 -19.64 -17.96 -4.04
N ASP A 104 -18.33 -18.19 -4.23
CA ASP A 104 -17.71 -19.51 -3.97
C ASP A 104 -17.93 -19.97 -2.53
N TYR A 105 -17.85 -19.04 -1.56
CA TYR A 105 -18.12 -19.32 -0.16
C TYR A 105 -19.60 -19.70 0.07
N LEU A 106 -20.53 -18.98 -0.55
CA LEU A 106 -21.97 -19.22 -0.37
C LEU A 106 -22.44 -20.50 -1.05
N THR A 107 -21.84 -20.88 -2.18
CA THR A 107 -22.20 -22.08 -2.94
C THR A 107 -21.49 -23.34 -2.45
N ASP A 108 -20.49 -23.20 -1.59
CA ASP A 108 -19.78 -24.33 -1.01
C ASP A 108 -20.67 -25.06 0.02
N SER A 109 -21.01 -26.28 -0.28
CA SER A 109 -21.92 -27.13 0.54
C SER A 109 -21.46 -27.30 2.00
N ARG A 110 -20.16 -27.13 2.28
CA ARG A 110 -19.61 -27.21 3.65
C ARG A 110 -20.12 -26.12 4.58
N TYR A 111 -20.60 -25.00 4.04
CA TYR A 111 -21.10 -23.85 4.81
C TYR A 111 -22.63 -23.81 4.89
N GLU A 112 -23.35 -24.65 4.13
CA GLU A 112 -24.81 -24.85 4.17
C GLU A 112 -25.66 -23.62 3.83
N TRP A 113 -25.07 -22.55 3.28
CA TRP A 113 -25.79 -21.32 2.95
C TRP A 113 -26.84 -21.52 1.85
N ALA A 114 -26.52 -22.33 0.82
CA ALA A 114 -27.46 -22.62 -0.25
C ALA A 114 -28.72 -23.32 0.29
N LYS A 115 -28.56 -24.28 1.23
CA LYS A 115 -29.67 -24.94 1.88
C LYS A 115 -30.51 -23.95 2.71
N GLN A 116 -29.88 -23.12 3.53
CA GLN A 116 -30.59 -22.15 4.36
C GLN A 116 -31.41 -21.14 3.53
N CYS A 117 -30.90 -20.72 2.36
CA CYS A 117 -31.63 -19.84 1.46
C CYS A 117 -32.78 -20.54 0.76
N ALA A 118 -32.60 -21.82 0.33
CA ALA A 118 -33.66 -22.61 -0.25
C ALA A 118 -34.83 -22.79 0.75
N ASP A 119 -34.50 -23.15 2.00
CA ASP A 119 -35.48 -23.39 3.03
C ASP A 119 -36.28 -22.14 3.46
N ARG A 120 -35.68 -20.93 3.35
CA ARG A 120 -36.24 -19.65 3.82
C ARG A 120 -36.86 -18.80 2.72
N PHE A 121 -36.26 -18.80 1.53
CA PHE A 121 -36.57 -17.84 0.47
C PHE A 121 -36.96 -18.51 -0.86
N ASP A 122 -36.97 -19.88 -0.91
CA ASP A 122 -37.18 -20.64 -2.15
C ASP A 122 -36.21 -20.26 -3.30
N GLN A 123 -35.03 -19.74 -2.92
CA GLN A 123 -33.95 -19.31 -3.83
C GLN A 123 -32.61 -19.77 -3.28
N VAL A 124 -31.63 -19.94 -4.18
CA VAL A 124 -30.27 -20.33 -3.79
C VAL A 124 -29.24 -19.40 -4.36
N PRO A 125 -28.22 -19.02 -3.58
CA PRO A 125 -27.11 -18.25 -4.11
C PRO A 125 -26.37 -19.05 -5.18
N SER A 126 -25.91 -18.38 -6.22
CA SER A 126 -25.15 -18.98 -7.32
C SER A 126 -23.83 -18.21 -7.53
N GLN A 127 -22.89 -18.82 -8.29
CA GLN A 127 -21.72 -18.12 -8.77
C GLN A 127 -22.13 -17.21 -9.95
N VAL A 128 -22.02 -15.89 -9.74
CA VAL A 128 -22.41 -14.88 -10.74
C VAL A 128 -21.22 -14.30 -11.50
N CYS A 129 -19.99 -14.61 -11.07
CA CYS A 129 -18.76 -14.12 -11.69
C CYS A 129 -18.10 -15.21 -12.53
N HIS A 130 -18.19 -15.09 -13.85
CA HIS A 130 -17.65 -16.04 -14.82
C HIS A 130 -16.51 -15.41 -15.63
N GLU A 131 -15.78 -16.21 -16.41
CA GLU A 131 -14.69 -15.69 -17.26
C GLU A 131 -15.20 -14.71 -18.32
N TRP A 132 -16.39 -14.95 -18.85
CA TRP A 132 -17.00 -14.14 -19.91
C TRP A 132 -17.60 -12.81 -19.41
N ASN A 133 -17.89 -12.64 -18.10
CA ASN A 133 -18.42 -11.39 -17.53
C ASN A 133 -17.48 -10.70 -16.56
N THR A 134 -16.23 -11.17 -16.44
CA THR A 134 -15.24 -10.59 -15.56
C THR A 134 -13.98 -10.18 -16.33
N VAL A 135 -13.29 -9.16 -15.83
CA VAL A 135 -12.04 -8.69 -16.45
C VAL A 135 -10.96 -9.77 -16.36
N ALA A 136 -10.47 -10.20 -17.51
CA ALA A 136 -9.42 -11.20 -17.63
C ALA A 136 -8.13 -10.76 -16.93
N HIS A 137 -7.38 -11.73 -16.39
CA HIS A 137 -6.04 -11.48 -15.88
C HIS A 137 -5.06 -11.62 -17.05
N LEU A 138 -4.56 -10.51 -17.55
CA LEU A 138 -3.46 -10.51 -18.50
C LEU A 138 -2.15 -10.52 -17.74
N ASN A 139 -1.18 -11.32 -18.19
CA ASN A 139 0.16 -11.38 -17.59
C ASN A 139 1.00 -10.15 -17.97
N GLU A 140 0.58 -9.41 -18.98
CA GLU A 140 1.21 -8.20 -19.44
C GLU A 140 0.71 -6.97 -18.66
N TYR A 141 1.57 -5.98 -18.52
CA TYR A 141 1.26 -4.74 -17.83
C TYR A 141 0.22 -3.93 -18.59
N GLU A 142 -1.01 -3.93 -18.10
CA GLU A 142 -2.12 -3.13 -18.64
C GLU A 142 -2.16 -1.75 -18.02
N GLY A 143 -1.54 -0.80 -18.64
CA GLY A 143 -1.77 0.59 -18.32
C GLY A 143 -0.52 1.41 -18.07
N ARG A 144 -0.64 2.70 -18.30
CA ARG A 144 0.35 3.68 -17.87
C ARG A 144 0.42 3.64 -16.36
N PRO A 145 1.60 3.66 -15.73
CA PRO A 145 1.69 3.81 -14.30
C PRO A 145 0.97 5.09 -13.93
N GLN A 146 -0.15 4.98 -13.22
CA GLN A 146 -0.89 6.14 -12.70
C GLN A 146 -0.04 6.95 -11.71
N ARG A 147 1.12 6.40 -11.32
CA ARG A 147 2.03 6.96 -10.34
C ARG A 147 3.42 7.00 -10.96
N ARG A 148 3.86 8.17 -11.38
CA ARG A 148 5.22 8.41 -11.83
C ARG A 148 6.17 8.69 -10.66
N PRO A 149 7.47 8.49 -10.79
CA PRO A 149 8.42 9.04 -9.86
C PRO A 149 8.37 10.59 -9.90
N LEU A 150 8.79 11.23 -8.82
CA LEU A 150 9.12 12.65 -8.84
C LEU A 150 10.40 12.83 -9.65
N THR A 151 10.48 13.93 -10.38
CA THR A 151 11.73 14.36 -11.00
C THR A 151 12.73 14.84 -9.94
N TYR A 152 14.00 14.94 -10.28
CA TYR A 152 15.01 15.49 -9.37
C TYR A 152 14.66 16.92 -8.92
N THR A 153 14.22 17.77 -9.84
CA THR A 153 13.78 19.14 -9.52
C THR A 153 12.57 19.17 -8.58
N GLU A 154 11.61 18.26 -8.76
CA GLU A 154 10.45 18.14 -7.83
C GLU A 154 10.88 17.68 -6.44
N LEU A 155 11.88 16.77 -6.35
CA LEU A 155 12.45 16.33 -5.07
C LEU A 155 13.24 17.44 -4.37
N GLU A 156 14.07 18.15 -5.11
CA GLU A 156 14.81 19.33 -4.60
C GLU A 156 13.82 20.37 -4.06
N CYS A 157 12.84 20.78 -4.86
CA CYS A 157 11.81 21.72 -4.42
C CYS A 157 11.07 21.24 -3.17
N LEU A 158 10.75 19.93 -3.08
CA LEU A 158 10.11 19.35 -1.91
C LEU A 158 11.02 19.41 -0.67
N PHE A 159 12.29 19.05 -0.81
CA PHE A 159 13.20 18.96 0.33
C PHE A 159 13.66 20.34 0.81
N ASP A 160 13.93 21.27 -0.10
CA ASP A 160 14.23 22.65 0.23
C ASP A 160 13.06 23.30 0.99
N TYR A 161 11.84 23.14 0.47
CA TYR A 161 10.66 23.65 1.18
C TYR A 161 10.51 23.06 2.59
N LEU A 162 10.80 21.75 2.76
CA LEU A 162 10.69 21.10 4.06
C LEU A 162 11.72 21.65 5.06
N ASP A 163 12.94 21.94 4.60
CA ASP A 163 14.00 22.50 5.44
C ASP A 163 13.72 23.99 5.74
N ASP A 164 13.43 24.81 4.75
CA ASP A 164 13.06 26.21 4.88
C ASP A 164 11.87 26.40 5.84
N ARG A 165 10.89 25.52 5.75
CA ARG A 165 9.72 25.61 6.63
C ARG A 165 10.07 25.48 8.11
N VAL A 166 11.03 24.61 8.46
CA VAL A 166 11.49 24.47 9.84
C VAL A 166 12.15 25.77 10.27
N GLU A 167 13.03 26.33 9.45
CA GLU A 167 13.75 27.57 9.73
C GLU A 167 12.80 28.76 9.90
N VAL A 168 11.83 28.91 8.99
CA VAL A 168 10.82 29.98 9.06
C VAL A 168 10.00 29.91 10.35
N ILE A 169 9.60 28.70 10.78
CA ILE A 169 8.82 28.53 12.02
C ILE A 169 9.68 28.89 13.24
N VAL A 170 10.94 28.47 13.25
CA VAL A 170 11.90 28.77 14.32
C VAL A 170 12.17 30.28 14.38
N ALA A 171 12.49 30.90 13.25
CA ALA A 171 12.78 32.34 13.16
C ALA A 171 11.58 33.20 13.59
N ALA A 172 10.37 32.76 13.30
CA ALA A 172 9.14 33.45 13.71
C ALA A 172 8.74 33.20 15.18
N GLY A 173 9.52 32.43 15.94
CA GLY A 173 9.18 32.06 17.34
C GLY A 173 7.86 31.30 17.49
N ARG A 174 7.38 30.67 16.44
CA ARG A 174 6.08 29.97 16.43
C ARG A 174 6.20 28.52 16.94
N LYS A 175 5.14 28.04 17.60
CA LYS A 175 5.02 26.64 17.94
C LYS A 175 4.90 25.79 16.65
N GLY A 176 5.45 24.55 16.68
CA GLY A 176 5.27 23.60 15.59
C GLY A 176 6.54 23.27 14.79
N SER A 177 7.68 23.87 15.10
CA SER A 177 8.97 23.55 14.46
C SER A 177 9.35 22.09 14.61
N LEU A 178 9.17 21.50 15.78
CA LEU A 178 9.41 20.06 16.00
C LEU A 178 8.51 19.17 15.14
N GLY A 179 7.22 19.54 15.00
CA GLY A 179 6.29 18.84 14.11
C GLY A 179 6.68 18.96 12.64
N ALA A 180 7.15 20.15 12.21
CA ALA A 180 7.65 20.38 10.86
C ALA A 180 8.92 19.57 10.57
N LEU A 181 9.87 19.54 11.51
CA LEU A 181 11.09 18.73 11.40
C LEU A 181 10.78 17.23 11.35
N ARG A 182 9.85 16.74 12.19
CA ARG A 182 9.39 15.36 12.11
C ARG A 182 8.82 15.03 10.73
N ASP A 183 7.96 15.90 10.20
CA ASP A 183 7.30 15.69 8.91
C ASP A 183 8.35 15.70 7.78
N ALA A 184 9.32 16.60 7.82
CA ALA A 184 10.46 16.64 6.91
C ALA A 184 11.24 15.30 6.94
N MET A 185 11.64 14.87 8.14
CA MET A 185 12.40 13.65 8.31
C MET A 185 11.61 12.38 7.89
N MET A 186 10.30 12.34 8.14
CA MET A 186 9.45 11.25 7.64
C MET A 186 9.46 11.15 6.11
N LEU A 187 9.27 12.26 5.40
CA LEU A 187 9.22 12.27 3.93
C LEU A 187 10.59 11.96 3.31
N LYS A 188 11.65 12.52 3.86
CA LYS A 188 13.05 12.22 3.48
C LYS A 188 13.38 10.74 3.70
N THR A 189 12.93 10.15 4.82
CA THR A 189 13.13 8.72 5.12
C THR A 189 12.35 7.81 4.14
N VAL A 190 11.13 8.19 3.73
CA VAL A 190 10.38 7.45 2.70
C VAL A 190 11.17 7.36 1.41
N TYR A 191 11.74 8.49 0.98
CA TYR A 191 12.53 8.54 -0.24
C TYR A 191 13.84 7.78 -0.08
N ALA A 192 14.62 8.05 0.95
CA ALA A 192 15.97 7.50 1.09
C ALA A 192 16.03 5.97 1.34
N PHE A 193 14.94 5.37 1.86
CA PHE A 193 14.84 3.94 2.12
C PHE A 193 13.70 3.25 1.35
N GLY A 194 13.01 3.95 0.48
CA GLY A 194 11.93 3.39 -0.33
C GLY A 194 10.80 2.74 0.48
N LEU A 195 10.48 3.28 1.65
CA LEU A 195 9.52 2.68 2.57
C LEU A 195 8.08 2.82 2.10
N ARG A 196 7.24 1.82 2.40
CA ARG A 196 5.79 1.99 2.29
C ARG A 196 5.27 2.81 3.47
N ARG A 197 4.19 3.57 3.30
CA ARG A 197 3.65 4.42 4.37
C ARG A 197 3.36 3.66 5.68
N ASN A 198 2.84 2.43 5.59
CA ASN A 198 2.58 1.61 6.78
C ASN A 198 3.87 1.08 7.41
N GLU A 199 4.91 0.87 6.63
CA GLU A 199 6.24 0.51 7.12
C GLU A 199 6.82 1.68 7.90
N LEU A 200 6.83 2.89 7.29
CA LEU A 200 7.28 4.12 7.93
C LEU A 200 6.54 4.39 9.26
N ALA A 201 5.21 4.35 9.25
CA ALA A 201 4.39 4.61 10.44
C ALA A 201 4.67 3.64 11.60
N ARG A 202 5.14 2.43 11.30
CA ARG A 202 5.38 1.37 12.28
C ARG A 202 6.84 1.23 12.71
N LEU A 203 7.73 2.11 12.24
CA LEU A 203 9.11 2.10 12.69
C LEU A 203 9.21 2.42 14.19
N ASP A 204 10.06 1.68 14.84
CA ASP A 204 10.54 1.97 16.20
C ASP A 204 11.98 2.48 16.13
N VAL A 205 12.45 3.14 17.18
CA VAL A 205 13.86 3.57 17.29
C VAL A 205 14.80 2.35 17.17
N ALA A 206 14.41 1.22 17.76
CA ALA A 206 15.17 -0.03 17.71
C ALA A 206 15.25 -0.68 16.32
N ASP A 207 14.50 -0.17 15.33
CA ASP A 207 14.60 -0.64 13.95
C ASP A 207 15.74 0.02 13.17
N LEU A 208 16.32 1.10 13.69
CA LEU A 208 17.54 1.72 13.15
C LEU A 208 18.75 0.88 13.57
N ARG A 209 19.60 0.54 12.60
CA ARG A 209 20.72 -0.39 12.81
C ARG A 209 21.95 0.03 11.98
N PRO A 210 23.13 -0.44 12.37
CA PRO A 210 24.34 -0.22 11.58
C PRO A 210 24.19 -0.81 10.17
N ASN A 211 24.87 -0.18 9.20
CA ASN A 211 25.12 -0.80 7.91
C ASN A 211 26.40 -1.64 8.05
N PRO A 212 26.33 -2.99 7.83
CA PRO A 212 27.51 -3.85 8.02
C PRO A 212 28.66 -3.55 7.06
N HIS A 213 28.38 -2.82 5.97
CA HIS A 213 29.36 -2.48 4.94
C HIS A 213 29.96 -1.07 5.13
N VAL A 214 29.34 -0.20 5.94
CA VAL A 214 29.76 1.20 6.11
C VAL A 214 29.71 1.57 7.59
N ALA A 215 30.79 1.34 8.32
CA ALA A 215 30.88 1.61 9.75
C ALA A 215 30.66 3.09 10.09
N ALA A 216 31.02 4.03 9.19
CA ALA A 216 30.84 5.47 9.35
C ALA A 216 29.39 5.90 9.53
N TYR A 217 28.41 5.12 9.09
CA TYR A 217 27.00 5.42 9.25
C TYR A 217 26.45 5.14 10.67
N GLY A 218 27.27 4.56 11.57
CA GLY A 218 26.86 4.25 12.93
C GLY A 218 25.56 3.42 12.98
N THR A 219 24.71 3.70 13.95
CA THR A 219 23.42 2.99 14.13
C THR A 219 22.33 3.40 13.15
N TYR A 220 22.58 4.36 12.26
CA TYR A 220 21.57 4.92 11.33
C TYR A 220 21.77 4.47 9.89
N GLY A 221 22.70 3.56 9.66
CA GLY A 221 23.04 3.10 8.30
C GLY A 221 22.08 2.10 7.68
N SER A 222 21.10 1.58 8.43
CA SER A 222 20.09 0.68 7.89
C SER A 222 18.78 0.73 8.69
N ILE A 223 17.70 0.30 8.05
CA ILE A 223 16.36 0.18 8.67
C ILE A 223 15.89 -1.27 8.59
N HIS A 224 15.55 -1.85 9.75
CA HIS A 224 14.92 -3.17 9.82
C HIS A 224 13.40 -3.06 9.69
N VAL A 225 12.85 -3.36 8.53
CA VAL A 225 11.41 -3.33 8.26
C VAL A 225 10.77 -4.63 8.74
N ARG A 226 10.06 -4.57 9.87
CA ARG A 226 9.37 -5.74 10.48
C ARG A 226 8.00 -6.02 9.90
N PHE A 227 7.30 -5.01 9.39
CA PHE A 227 5.89 -5.05 9.01
C PHE A 227 5.70 -4.84 7.50
N GLY A 228 6.46 -5.56 6.68
CA GLY A 228 6.25 -5.57 5.23
C GLY A 228 4.90 -6.18 4.84
N LYS A 229 4.51 -6.01 3.57
CA LYS A 229 3.26 -6.58 3.06
C LYS A 229 3.30 -8.12 3.14
N ALA A 230 2.34 -8.70 3.88
CA ALA A 230 2.15 -10.15 3.91
C ALA A 230 1.65 -10.68 2.56
N VAL A 231 1.99 -11.91 2.22
CA VAL A 231 1.51 -12.59 1.01
C VAL A 231 0.65 -13.78 1.42
N ARG A 232 -0.56 -13.87 0.88
CA ARG A 232 -1.49 -15.00 1.03
C ARG A 232 -1.74 -15.44 2.49
N GLY A 233 -1.97 -14.50 3.40
CA GLY A 233 -2.23 -14.82 4.81
C GLY A 233 -0.99 -15.22 5.63
N GLY A 234 0.21 -15.13 5.04
CA GLY A 234 1.46 -15.37 5.75
C GLY A 234 1.85 -14.23 6.69
N LEU A 235 2.92 -14.44 7.44
CA LEU A 235 3.52 -13.40 8.30
C LEU A 235 4.01 -12.22 7.46
N PRO A 236 4.05 -10.99 8.03
CA PRO A 236 4.65 -9.84 7.39
C PRO A 236 6.09 -10.14 6.98
N ARG A 237 6.45 -9.83 5.73
CA ARG A 237 7.82 -10.00 5.26
C ARG A 237 8.72 -9.01 5.99
N ARG A 238 9.82 -9.53 6.50
CA ARG A 238 10.88 -8.73 7.11
C ARG A 238 11.99 -8.51 6.10
N ARG A 239 12.61 -7.34 6.14
CA ARG A 239 13.80 -7.02 5.36
C ARG A 239 14.62 -5.96 6.06
N THR A 240 15.89 -5.89 5.73
CA THR A 240 16.75 -4.77 6.09
C THR A 240 16.98 -3.93 4.84
N VAL A 241 16.79 -2.63 4.97
CA VAL A 241 17.05 -1.65 3.91
C VAL A 241 18.31 -0.90 4.29
N LEU A 242 19.32 -0.93 3.42
CA LEU A 242 20.61 -0.28 3.64
C LEU A 242 20.57 1.16 3.11
N ALA A 243 21.17 2.09 3.83
CA ALA A 243 21.51 3.39 3.27
C ALA A 243 22.53 3.20 2.16
N VAL A 244 22.34 3.89 1.05
CA VAL A 244 23.25 3.90 -0.10
C VAL A 244 24.04 5.20 -0.15
N PRO A 245 25.25 5.21 -0.70
CA PRO A 245 26.11 6.42 -0.71
C PRO A 245 25.45 7.67 -1.31
N GLU A 246 24.67 7.50 -2.37
CA GLU A 246 24.00 8.62 -3.04
C GLU A 246 22.90 9.28 -2.20
N LEU A 247 22.46 8.59 -1.14
CA LEU A 247 21.40 9.03 -0.23
C LEU A 247 21.87 9.06 1.23
N ASP A 248 23.17 9.10 1.49
CA ASP A 248 23.75 9.01 2.84
C ASP A 248 23.50 10.23 3.74
N TRP A 249 23.13 11.37 3.15
CA TRP A 249 22.67 12.56 3.88
C TRP A 249 21.56 12.25 4.90
N ILE A 250 20.76 11.19 4.66
CA ILE A 250 19.69 10.78 5.57
C ILE A 250 20.22 10.26 6.91
N VAL A 251 21.44 9.72 6.93
CA VAL A 251 22.06 9.15 8.13
C VAL A 251 22.26 10.24 9.20
N ALA A 252 22.82 11.38 8.79
CA ALA A 252 22.98 12.53 9.69
C ALA A 252 21.63 13.08 10.17
N GLY A 253 20.66 13.20 9.25
CA GLY A 253 19.31 13.64 9.60
C GLY A 253 18.59 12.71 10.59
N LEU A 254 18.73 11.39 10.44
CA LEU A 254 18.17 10.43 11.40
C LEU A 254 18.89 10.50 12.75
N ALA A 255 20.20 10.68 12.76
CA ALA A 255 20.97 10.89 14.00
C ALA A 255 20.47 12.13 14.74
N GLN A 256 20.37 13.26 14.05
CA GLN A 256 19.84 14.51 14.60
C GLN A 256 18.41 14.34 15.12
N TRP A 257 17.54 13.70 14.32
CA TRP A 257 16.17 13.45 14.74
C TRP A 257 16.12 12.64 16.06
N VAL A 258 16.83 11.54 16.16
CA VAL A 258 16.76 10.62 17.31
C VAL A 258 17.43 11.20 18.54
N GLN A 259 18.59 11.87 18.36
CA GLN A 259 19.42 12.33 19.48
C GLN A 259 19.02 13.71 19.99
N GLU A 260 18.54 14.59 19.12
CA GLU A 260 18.31 16.01 19.47
C GLU A 260 16.82 16.37 19.45
N ALA A 261 16.11 16.10 18.37
CA ALA A 261 14.74 16.59 18.18
C ALA A 261 13.66 15.72 18.85
N ARG A 262 13.76 14.40 18.69
CA ARG A 262 12.78 13.47 19.27
C ARG A 262 12.67 13.54 20.80
N PRO A 263 13.76 13.69 21.57
CA PRO A 263 13.67 13.86 23.02
C PRO A 263 12.83 15.07 23.45
N LEU A 264 12.79 16.14 22.64
CA LEU A 264 12.00 17.34 22.93
C LEU A 264 10.48 17.10 22.88
N PHE A 265 10.01 15.96 22.39
CA PHE A 265 8.61 15.52 22.52
C PHE A 265 8.32 14.87 23.89
N GLU A 266 9.30 14.75 24.79
CA GLU A 266 9.16 14.05 26.07
C GLU A 266 8.72 12.58 25.92
N ALA A 267 9.06 11.95 24.80
CA ALA A 267 8.64 10.61 24.41
C ALA A 267 9.75 9.56 24.64
N ALA A 268 10.56 9.71 25.69
CA ALA A 268 11.72 8.84 25.96
C ALA A 268 11.34 7.35 26.00
N ASP A 269 10.26 7.01 26.69
CA ASP A 269 9.78 5.63 26.85
C ASP A 269 8.92 5.12 25.68
N HIS A 270 8.56 5.97 24.74
CA HIS A 270 7.73 5.56 23.61
C HIS A 270 8.60 4.89 22.53
N PRO A 271 8.28 3.64 22.10
CA PRO A 271 9.15 2.93 21.15
C PRO A 271 9.16 3.52 19.75
N ALA A 272 8.07 4.22 19.33
CA ALA A 272 7.94 4.71 17.96
C ALA A 272 9.04 5.69 17.57
N LEU A 273 9.57 5.53 16.35
CA LEU A 273 10.49 6.50 15.78
C LEU A 273 9.80 7.86 15.55
N TRP A 274 8.55 7.83 15.07
CA TRP A 274 7.74 9.02 14.79
C TRP A 274 6.64 9.20 15.82
N VAL A 275 6.76 10.23 16.62
CA VAL A 275 5.84 10.55 17.71
C VAL A 275 5.08 11.85 17.43
N THR A 276 3.87 11.95 17.96
CA THR A 276 3.07 13.18 17.93
C THR A 276 3.28 13.99 19.21
N GLU A 277 2.84 15.22 19.21
CA GLU A 277 2.84 16.11 20.38
C GLU A 277 1.95 15.57 21.53
N ARG A 278 1.14 14.55 21.25
CA ARG A 278 0.29 13.85 22.24
C ARG A 278 0.89 12.52 22.69
N LEU A 279 2.18 12.34 22.53
CA LEU A 279 2.93 11.13 22.91
C LEU A 279 2.36 9.83 22.30
N SER A 280 1.84 9.90 21.09
CA SER A 280 1.35 8.74 20.35
C SER A 280 2.13 8.54 19.05
N ARG A 281 2.07 7.34 18.51
CA ARG A 281 2.67 7.02 17.19
C ARG A 281 1.95 7.79 16.08
N VAL A 282 2.70 8.35 15.16
CA VAL A 282 2.15 8.97 13.94
C VAL A 282 1.44 7.89 13.11
N THR A 283 0.22 8.18 12.66
CA THR A 283 -0.56 7.25 11.85
C THR A 283 -0.21 7.35 10.37
N ALA A 284 -0.40 6.25 9.63
CA ALA A 284 -0.20 6.25 8.17
C ALA A 284 -1.09 7.28 7.45
N ARG A 285 -2.30 7.53 7.97
CA ARG A 285 -3.21 8.56 7.44
C ARG A 285 -2.63 9.97 7.61
N HIS A 286 -2.05 10.25 8.77
CA HIS A 286 -1.42 11.55 9.04
C HIS A 286 -0.28 11.81 8.04
N ILE A 287 0.54 10.81 7.77
CA ILE A 287 1.65 10.93 6.80
C ILE A 287 1.14 11.28 5.40
N ASP A 288 0.09 10.59 4.92
CA ASP A 288 -0.53 10.91 3.63
C ASP A 288 -1.09 12.34 3.60
N GLN A 289 -1.76 12.76 4.68
CA GLN A 289 -2.35 14.10 4.79
C GLN A 289 -1.26 15.19 4.77
N ARG A 290 -0.16 14.96 5.49
CA ARG A 290 0.96 15.92 5.50
C ARG A 290 1.63 16.02 4.13
N PHE A 291 1.87 14.89 3.47
CA PHE A 291 2.40 14.91 2.09
C PHE A 291 1.46 15.66 1.14
N ALA A 292 0.16 15.37 1.18
CA ALA A 292 -0.83 16.04 0.31
C ALA A 292 -0.90 17.55 0.55
N GLN A 293 -0.81 17.97 1.81
CA GLN A 293 -0.80 19.38 2.17
C GLN A 293 0.47 20.07 1.65
N ILE A 294 1.65 19.52 1.91
CA ILE A 294 2.94 20.08 1.46
C ILE A 294 2.98 20.13 -0.06
N ARG A 295 2.56 19.06 -0.75
CA ARG A 295 2.46 19.01 -2.20
C ARG A 295 1.63 20.17 -2.75
N ALA A 296 0.49 20.47 -2.12
CA ALA A 296 -0.37 21.58 -2.54
C ALA A 296 0.26 22.95 -2.25
N GLU A 297 0.95 23.10 -1.11
CA GLU A 297 1.63 24.33 -0.71
C GLU A 297 2.76 24.73 -1.69
N ILE A 298 3.45 23.73 -2.28
CA ILE A 298 4.54 23.97 -3.26
C ILE A 298 4.10 23.79 -4.72
N GLY A 299 2.82 23.60 -4.98
CA GLY A 299 2.27 23.53 -6.34
C GLY A 299 2.69 22.30 -7.16
N LEU A 300 3.07 21.19 -6.54
CA LEU A 300 3.34 19.94 -7.25
C LEU A 300 2.05 19.30 -7.77
N ASP A 301 2.19 18.50 -8.84
CA ASP A 301 1.11 17.75 -9.48
C ASP A 301 0.22 17.01 -8.46
N GLU A 302 -1.08 17.26 -8.53
CA GLU A 302 -2.08 16.68 -7.60
C GLU A 302 -2.14 15.16 -7.63
N HIS A 303 -1.71 14.52 -8.70
CA HIS A 303 -1.65 13.06 -8.84
C HIS A 303 -0.46 12.44 -8.12
N LEU A 304 0.52 13.23 -7.69
CA LEU A 304 1.63 12.73 -6.89
C LEU A 304 1.12 12.35 -5.48
N SER A 305 1.47 11.18 -5.04
CA SER A 305 1.15 10.64 -3.72
C SER A 305 2.43 10.28 -2.96
N LEU A 306 2.33 10.09 -1.66
CA LEU A 306 3.46 9.62 -0.85
C LEU A 306 4.17 8.39 -1.46
N HIS A 307 3.43 7.51 -2.12
CA HIS A 307 3.99 6.33 -2.77
C HIS A 307 4.93 6.69 -3.94
N CYS A 308 4.76 7.87 -4.55
CA CYS A 308 5.64 8.33 -5.62
C CYS A 308 7.07 8.58 -5.12
N LEU A 309 7.29 8.97 -3.85
CA LEU A 309 8.63 9.05 -3.26
C LEU A 309 9.35 7.68 -3.26
N ARG A 310 8.62 6.62 -2.94
CA ARG A 310 9.17 5.26 -3.07
C ARG A 310 9.40 4.86 -4.53
N HIS A 311 8.55 5.31 -5.45
CA HIS A 311 8.80 5.15 -6.89
C HIS A 311 10.11 5.81 -7.29
N SER A 312 10.33 7.07 -6.86
CA SER A 312 11.58 7.79 -7.10
C SER A 312 12.80 7.04 -6.58
N TYR A 313 12.73 6.52 -5.33
CA TYR A 313 13.81 5.69 -4.78
C TYR A 313 14.16 4.50 -5.69
N VAL A 314 13.16 3.72 -6.12
CA VAL A 314 13.40 2.53 -6.96
C VAL A 314 13.98 2.94 -8.32
N THR A 315 13.44 4.00 -8.95
CA THR A 315 13.90 4.50 -10.24
C THR A 315 15.33 5.01 -10.13
N HIS A 316 15.63 5.81 -9.12
CA HIS A 316 16.95 6.41 -8.94
C HIS A 316 18.01 5.37 -8.58
N LEU A 317 17.69 4.32 -7.79
CA LEU A 317 18.65 3.21 -7.59
C LEU A 317 19.02 2.52 -8.90
N ILE A 318 18.05 2.34 -9.81
CA ILE A 318 18.33 1.79 -11.14
C ILE A 318 19.19 2.77 -11.95
N GLU A 319 18.90 4.06 -11.90
CA GLU A 319 19.66 5.12 -12.56
C GLU A 319 21.09 5.26 -12.00
N PHE A 320 21.30 5.02 -10.71
CA PHE A 320 22.63 4.93 -10.08
C PHE A 320 23.39 3.66 -10.47
N GLY A 321 22.75 2.73 -11.19
CA GLY A 321 23.39 1.51 -11.68
C GLY A 321 23.34 0.32 -10.72
N TYR A 322 22.52 0.36 -9.68
CA TYR A 322 22.35 -0.77 -8.78
C TYR A 322 21.72 -1.97 -9.51
N PRO A 323 22.20 -3.20 -9.27
CA PRO A 323 21.59 -4.38 -9.84
C PRO A 323 20.11 -4.51 -9.48
N GLU A 324 19.28 -4.94 -10.44
CA GLU A 324 17.84 -5.09 -10.27
C GLU A 324 17.46 -5.93 -9.04
N ARG A 325 18.24 -6.99 -8.78
CA ARG A 325 18.05 -7.85 -7.62
C ARG A 325 18.25 -7.10 -6.30
N PHE A 326 19.27 -6.24 -6.22
CA PHE A 326 19.48 -5.38 -5.04
C PHE A 326 18.29 -4.45 -4.85
N VAL A 327 17.83 -3.77 -5.90
CA VAL A 327 16.69 -2.87 -5.85
C VAL A 327 15.41 -3.59 -5.41
N GLN A 328 15.17 -4.81 -5.89
CA GLN A 328 14.05 -5.66 -5.47
C GLN A 328 14.10 -5.98 -3.97
N ASP A 329 15.25 -6.37 -3.46
CA ASP A 329 15.44 -6.74 -2.06
C ASP A 329 15.28 -5.50 -1.15
N GLN A 330 15.88 -4.37 -1.51
CA GLN A 330 15.71 -3.09 -0.81
C GLN A 330 14.23 -2.66 -0.77
N ALA A 331 13.57 -2.68 -1.91
CA ALA A 331 12.16 -2.31 -1.99
C ALA A 331 11.23 -3.38 -1.37
N GLY A 332 11.65 -4.61 -1.21
CA GLY A 332 10.81 -5.73 -0.75
C GLY A 332 9.67 -6.02 -1.75
N HIS A 333 10.02 -6.11 -3.04
CA HIS A 333 9.11 -6.56 -4.08
C HIS A 333 9.00 -8.08 -4.05
N ALA A 334 7.76 -8.60 -4.08
CA ALA A 334 7.51 -10.03 -4.05
C ALA A 334 7.81 -10.71 -5.39
N PHE A 335 7.72 -9.94 -6.48
CA PHE A 335 7.85 -10.42 -7.86
C PHE A 335 8.72 -9.46 -8.66
N ALA A 336 9.55 -10.00 -9.56
CA ALA A 336 10.39 -9.22 -10.47
C ALA A 336 9.56 -8.28 -11.36
N SER A 337 8.39 -8.71 -11.80
CA SER A 337 7.44 -7.89 -12.57
C SER A 337 7.07 -6.57 -11.88
N THR A 338 7.13 -6.52 -10.54
CA THR A 338 6.87 -5.28 -9.80
C THR A 338 8.01 -4.28 -9.95
N THR A 339 9.25 -4.73 -10.11
CA THR A 339 10.42 -3.86 -10.38
C THR A 339 10.49 -3.50 -11.87
N ALA A 340 10.12 -4.42 -12.76
CA ALA A 340 10.05 -4.17 -14.20
C ALA A 340 9.10 -3.02 -14.60
N ILE A 341 8.09 -2.71 -13.76
CA ILE A 341 7.22 -1.54 -13.94
C ILE A 341 8.03 -0.22 -13.87
N TYR A 342 9.14 -0.22 -13.15
CA TYR A 342 10.00 0.96 -12.97
C TYR A 342 11.11 1.08 -14.01
N THR A 343 11.25 0.08 -14.89
CA THR A 343 12.23 0.12 -16.00
C THR A 343 11.82 1.04 -17.15
N SER A 344 10.71 1.79 -17.04
CA SER A 344 10.49 3.01 -17.82
C SER A 344 11.44 4.12 -17.31
N VAL A 345 12.72 3.80 -17.41
CA VAL A 345 13.85 4.67 -17.09
C VAL A 345 13.72 5.95 -17.90
N SER A 346 14.06 7.07 -17.32
CA SER A 346 14.03 8.37 -18.01
C SER A 346 14.80 8.27 -19.34
N ASN A 347 14.36 9.02 -20.36
CA ASN A 347 15.10 9.07 -21.63
C ASN A 347 16.55 9.50 -21.42
N ASP A 348 16.82 10.30 -20.40
CA ASP A 348 18.17 10.72 -20.02
C ASP A 348 19.05 9.55 -19.57
N PHE A 349 18.55 8.63 -18.77
CA PHE A 349 19.29 7.43 -18.36
C PHE A 349 19.59 6.53 -19.57
N LYS A 350 18.63 6.32 -20.46
CA LYS A 350 18.85 5.55 -21.70
C LYS A 350 19.96 6.18 -22.53
N ASN A 351 19.95 7.50 -22.64
CA ASN A 351 20.98 8.23 -23.36
C ASN A 351 22.33 8.16 -22.65
N GLN A 352 22.38 8.26 -21.31
CA GLN A 352 23.60 8.13 -20.53
C GLN A 352 24.15 6.70 -20.58
N ALA A 353 23.30 5.68 -20.44
CA ALA A 353 23.70 4.29 -20.56
C ALA A 353 24.21 3.94 -21.95
N LEU A 354 23.56 4.47 -23.00
CA LEU A 354 24.04 4.34 -24.38
C LEU A 354 25.37 5.06 -24.57
N LYS A 355 25.51 6.28 -24.07
CA LYS A 355 26.74 7.05 -24.14
C LYS A 355 27.90 6.37 -23.41
N ALA A 356 27.64 5.83 -22.19
CA ALA A 356 28.64 5.04 -21.45
C ALA A 356 29.03 3.73 -22.18
N ALA A 357 28.06 3.05 -22.79
CA ALA A 357 28.32 1.88 -23.60
C ALA A 357 29.14 2.20 -24.86
N LEU A 358 28.81 3.30 -25.55
CA LEU A 358 29.56 3.80 -26.72
C LEU A 358 30.96 4.21 -26.34
N THR A 359 31.15 4.91 -25.22
CA THR A 359 32.49 5.29 -24.71
C THR A 359 33.32 4.05 -24.38
N ARG A 360 32.69 2.98 -23.78
CA ARG A 360 33.38 1.73 -23.47
C ARG A 360 33.79 0.96 -24.72
N VAL A 361 32.98 1.01 -25.77
CA VAL A 361 33.21 0.26 -27.02
C VAL A 361 34.12 1.04 -28.00
N TYR A 362 33.98 2.36 -28.06
CA TYR A 362 34.60 3.22 -29.06
C TYR A 362 35.57 4.26 -28.46
N GLY A 363 35.52 4.52 -27.15
CA GLY A 363 36.31 5.55 -26.49
C GLY A 363 37.86 5.30 -26.48
N ASP A 364 38.30 4.10 -26.78
CA ASP A 364 39.73 3.74 -26.92
C ASP A 364 40.25 3.89 -28.37
N LYS A 365 39.44 4.37 -29.31
CA LYS A 365 39.83 4.49 -30.72
C LYS A 365 40.16 5.88 -31.19
N GLU A 366 40.06 6.90 -30.35
CA GLU A 366 40.45 8.29 -30.69
C GLU A 366 41.52 8.80 -29.73
N LYS A 367 42.75 8.28 -29.87
CA LYS A 367 43.97 9.05 -29.64
C LYS A 367 44.87 8.85 -30.84
N PRO A 368 45.16 9.92 -31.57
CA PRO A 368 46.19 9.91 -32.63
C PRO A 368 47.59 9.66 -32.07
#